data_82b374bc546e8a50bc8a807c22c1a8ea
#
_entry.id   82b374bc546e8a50bc8a807c22c1a8ea
#
_cell.length_a   1.000
_cell.length_b   1.000
_cell.length_c   1.000
_cell.angle_alpha   90.00
_cell.angle_beta   90.00
_cell.angle_gamma   90.00
#
_symmetry.space_group_name_H-M   'P 1'
#
loop_
_entity.id
_entity.type
_entity.pdbx_description
1 polymer ?
#
loop_
_entity_poly.entity_id
_entity_poly.type
_entity_poly.pdbx_seq_one_letter_code
_entity_poly.pdbx_strand_id
1 'polypeptide(L)'
;MDLLEKSRNTLELSAVLEMLAGEAVSEPAKAEALALVPSVHRAEVERLLAETSDAKDMMVYKGSPSLLGLRDVRGSLARADMGGVLNPRELLEIAGVLQSARAVRSYGMSAEKETCIDHLFKMLQTNRFLEDKIVNSIPGEDEIADSASSELSDIRRKMRAAAARVRDSLQKIISAPSMAKFLQDPIITTRSDRYVVPVKAECKGSVPG
;
A
#
# COMPACT_ATOMS: atom_id res chain seq x y z
N MET A 1 -4.73 -44.28 -13.42
CA MET A 1 -5.28 -43.44 -12.33
C MET A 1 -4.82 -44.10 -11.03
N ASP A 2 -4.03 -43.41 -10.27
CA ASP A 2 -3.53 -43.88 -8.97
C ASP A 2 -4.72 -44.07 -8.01
N LEU A 3 -4.65 -45.09 -7.13
CA LEU A 3 -5.68 -45.38 -6.13
C LEU A 3 -5.98 -44.16 -5.26
N LEU A 4 -4.94 -43.40 -4.94
CA LEU A 4 -5.03 -42.16 -4.16
C LEU A 4 -5.85 -41.07 -4.90
N GLU A 5 -5.59 -40.91 -6.19
CA GLU A 5 -6.32 -39.96 -7.05
C GLU A 5 -7.80 -40.31 -7.17
N LYS A 6 -8.10 -41.60 -7.34
CA LYS A 6 -9.48 -42.11 -7.36
C LYS A 6 -10.19 -41.81 -6.02
N SER A 7 -9.51 -42.08 -4.91
CA SER A 7 -10.06 -41.82 -3.57
C SER A 7 -10.30 -40.31 -3.32
N ARG A 8 -9.39 -39.46 -3.74
CA ARG A 8 -9.54 -37.99 -3.64
C ARG A 8 -10.77 -37.47 -4.39
N ASN A 9 -11.00 -38.00 -5.61
CA ASN A 9 -12.16 -37.63 -6.41
C ASN A 9 -13.47 -38.16 -5.82
N THR A 10 -13.47 -39.41 -5.32
CA THR A 10 -14.66 -40.03 -4.71
C THR A 10 -15.06 -39.34 -3.41
N LEU A 11 -14.11 -38.83 -2.65
CA LEU A 11 -14.32 -38.08 -1.39
C LEU A 11 -14.48 -36.60 -1.59
N GLU A 12 -14.53 -36.10 -2.82
CA GLU A 12 -14.74 -34.69 -3.17
C GLU A 12 -13.73 -33.75 -2.50
N LEU A 13 -12.46 -34.22 -2.35
CA LEU A 13 -11.43 -33.43 -1.67
C LEU A 13 -11.26 -32.02 -2.28
N SER A 14 -11.40 -31.88 -3.60
CA SER A 14 -11.28 -30.58 -4.28
C SER A 14 -12.32 -29.57 -3.76
N ALA A 15 -13.56 -29.99 -3.53
CA ALA A 15 -14.58 -29.11 -2.99
C ALA A 15 -14.26 -28.66 -1.54
N VAL A 16 -13.70 -29.58 -0.73
CA VAL A 16 -13.24 -29.22 0.63
C VAL A 16 -12.09 -28.22 0.60
N LEU A 17 -11.13 -28.39 -0.33
CA LEU A 17 -10.00 -27.47 -0.48
C LEU A 17 -10.45 -26.09 -1.01
N GLU A 18 -11.45 -26.04 -1.88
CA GLU A 18 -12.06 -24.78 -2.32
C GLU A 18 -12.74 -24.04 -1.15
N MET A 19 -13.46 -24.75 -0.29
CA MET A 19 -14.04 -24.17 0.93
C MET A 19 -12.95 -23.63 1.84
N LEU A 20 -11.87 -24.38 2.06
CA LEU A 20 -10.72 -23.94 2.86
C LEU A 20 -10.04 -22.70 2.25
N ALA A 21 -9.85 -22.68 0.95
CA ALA A 21 -9.30 -21.54 0.23
C ALA A 21 -10.18 -20.28 0.36
N GLY A 22 -11.49 -20.46 0.46
CA GLY A 22 -12.44 -19.38 0.72
C GLY A 22 -12.23 -18.66 2.06
N GLU A 23 -11.71 -19.36 3.06
CA GLU A 23 -11.37 -18.78 4.37
C GLU A 23 -10.01 -18.06 4.38
N ALA A 24 -9.19 -18.25 3.35
CA ALA A 24 -7.86 -17.64 3.29
C ALA A 24 -7.94 -16.16 2.86
N VAL A 25 -7.18 -15.31 3.55
CA VAL A 25 -7.21 -13.84 3.37
C VAL A 25 -6.34 -13.38 2.20
N SER A 26 -5.28 -14.11 1.87
CA SER A 26 -4.33 -13.72 0.80
C SER A 26 -4.27 -14.73 -0.34
N GLU A 27 -3.97 -14.27 -1.55
CA GLU A 27 -3.83 -15.16 -2.71
C GLU A 27 -2.77 -16.26 -2.52
N PRO A 28 -1.58 -16.00 -1.93
CA PRO A 28 -0.65 -17.06 -1.61
C PRO A 28 -1.23 -18.13 -0.66
N ALA A 29 -1.98 -17.72 0.37
CA ALA A 29 -2.60 -18.66 1.30
C ALA A 29 -3.71 -19.49 0.64
N LYS A 30 -4.48 -18.91 -0.28
CA LYS A 30 -5.45 -19.66 -1.10
C LYS A 30 -4.77 -20.71 -1.96
N ALA A 31 -3.66 -20.33 -2.60
CA ALA A 31 -2.88 -21.27 -3.43
C ALA A 31 -2.32 -22.42 -2.58
N GLU A 32 -1.80 -22.16 -1.39
CA GLU A 32 -1.35 -23.18 -0.43
C GLU A 32 -2.50 -24.10 0.00
N ALA A 33 -3.68 -23.56 0.31
CA ALA A 33 -4.86 -24.35 0.67
C ALA A 33 -5.27 -25.29 -0.47
N LEU A 34 -5.30 -24.82 -1.71
CA LEU A 34 -5.64 -25.62 -2.88
C LEU A 34 -4.57 -26.68 -3.22
N ALA A 35 -3.32 -26.43 -2.84
CA ALA A 35 -2.20 -27.34 -3.07
C ALA A 35 -2.07 -28.44 -2.01
N LEU A 36 -2.89 -28.42 -0.96
CA LEU A 36 -2.83 -29.43 0.09
C LEU A 36 -3.08 -30.85 -0.45
N VAL A 37 -2.23 -31.76 -0.03
CA VAL A 37 -2.36 -33.19 -0.34
C VAL A 37 -2.39 -33.99 0.95
N PRO A 38 -3.18 -35.09 1.01
CA PRO A 38 -3.19 -35.95 2.17
C PRO A 38 -1.82 -36.59 2.36
N SER A 39 -1.31 -36.63 3.61
CA SER A 39 -0.12 -37.37 3.98
C SER A 39 -0.50 -38.74 4.52
N VAL A 40 0.35 -39.73 4.25
CA VAL A 40 0.26 -41.11 4.79
C VAL A 40 1.27 -41.31 5.96
N HIS A 41 2.08 -40.31 6.23
CA HIS A 41 3.10 -40.37 7.30
C HIS A 41 2.51 -39.96 8.63
N ARG A 42 2.34 -40.86 9.54
CA ARG A 42 1.67 -40.66 10.83
C ARG A 42 2.26 -39.47 11.61
N ALA A 43 3.58 -39.38 11.72
CA ALA A 43 4.23 -38.30 12.45
C ALA A 43 3.93 -36.89 11.84
N GLU A 44 3.86 -36.79 10.51
CA GLU A 44 3.51 -35.57 9.81
C GLU A 44 2.05 -35.18 10.06
N VAL A 45 1.14 -36.15 9.97
CA VAL A 45 -0.30 -35.93 10.23
C VAL A 45 -0.51 -35.46 11.67
N GLU A 46 0.13 -36.13 12.65
CA GLU A 46 0.03 -35.75 14.07
C GLU A 46 0.57 -34.33 14.30
N ARG A 47 1.68 -33.94 13.66
CA ARG A 47 2.23 -32.59 13.75
C ARG A 47 1.26 -31.54 13.17
N LEU A 48 0.75 -31.75 11.96
CA LEU A 48 -0.17 -30.82 11.29
C LEU A 48 -1.50 -30.64 12.05
N LEU A 49 -2.01 -31.74 12.63
CA LEU A 49 -3.20 -31.68 13.49
C LEU A 49 -2.93 -30.93 14.79
N ALA A 50 -1.76 -31.10 15.40
CA ALA A 50 -1.38 -30.35 16.60
C ALA A 50 -1.26 -28.86 16.29
N GLU A 51 -0.59 -28.48 15.19
CA GLU A 51 -0.48 -27.09 14.75
C GLU A 51 -1.87 -26.43 14.53
N THR A 52 -2.78 -27.15 13.88
CA THR A 52 -4.15 -26.68 13.66
C THR A 52 -4.92 -26.53 14.98
N SER A 53 -4.75 -27.47 15.90
CA SER A 53 -5.41 -27.45 17.21
C SER A 53 -4.90 -26.26 18.04
N ASP A 54 -3.60 -26.06 18.10
CA ASP A 54 -2.99 -24.93 18.82
C ASP A 54 -3.42 -23.57 18.22
N ALA A 55 -3.46 -23.46 16.89
CA ALA A 55 -3.96 -22.26 16.22
C ALA A 55 -5.42 -21.97 16.58
N LYS A 56 -6.28 -22.99 16.54
CA LYS A 56 -7.68 -22.90 16.94
C LYS A 56 -7.82 -22.45 18.40
N ASP A 57 -7.09 -23.07 19.32
CA ASP A 57 -7.14 -22.74 20.73
C ASP A 57 -6.68 -21.31 20.98
N MET A 58 -5.59 -20.85 20.33
CA MET A 58 -5.18 -19.45 20.39
C MET A 58 -6.27 -18.50 19.92
N MET A 59 -6.98 -18.81 18.85
CA MET A 59 -8.07 -17.99 18.34
C MET A 59 -9.28 -17.94 19.30
N VAL A 60 -9.55 -19.03 20.01
CA VAL A 60 -10.60 -19.09 21.03
C VAL A 60 -10.28 -18.19 22.23
N TYR A 61 -9.04 -18.20 22.70
CA TYR A 61 -8.65 -17.43 23.89
C TYR A 61 -8.32 -15.95 23.59
N LYS A 62 -7.77 -15.63 22.42
CA LYS A 62 -7.23 -14.31 22.08
C LYS A 62 -7.97 -13.61 20.93
N GLY A 63 -8.93 -14.30 20.31
CA GLY A 63 -9.52 -13.86 19.05
C GLY A 63 -8.60 -14.13 17.85
N SER A 64 -9.08 -13.86 16.65
CA SER A 64 -8.31 -14.02 15.41
C SER A 64 -7.22 -12.97 15.29
N PRO A 65 -6.02 -13.33 14.81
CA PRO A 65 -4.99 -12.35 14.50
C PRO A 65 -5.45 -11.43 13.35
N SER A 66 -5.02 -10.18 13.37
CA SER A 66 -5.28 -9.26 12.26
C SER A 66 -4.37 -9.58 11.08
N LEU A 67 -4.98 -10.02 9.99
CA LEU A 67 -4.31 -10.27 8.71
C LEU A 67 -4.63 -9.17 7.68
N LEU A 68 -5.16 -8.04 8.14
CA LEU A 68 -5.47 -6.89 7.28
C LEU A 68 -4.19 -6.33 6.64
N GLY A 69 -4.26 -6.03 5.35
CA GLY A 69 -3.12 -5.48 4.61
C GLY A 69 -2.19 -6.52 3.98
N LEU A 70 -2.45 -7.82 4.16
CA LEU A 70 -1.72 -8.85 3.43
C LEU A 70 -2.04 -8.78 1.94
N ARG A 71 -1.02 -8.51 1.13
CA ARG A 71 -1.05 -8.51 -0.34
C ARG A 71 0.12 -9.34 -0.86
N ASP A 72 0.00 -9.84 -2.07
CA ASP A 72 1.12 -10.50 -2.74
C ASP A 72 2.07 -9.43 -3.30
N VAL A 73 3.14 -9.15 -2.57
CA VAL A 73 4.16 -8.15 -2.94
C VAL A 73 5.40 -8.77 -3.59
N ARG A 74 5.41 -10.08 -3.86
CA ARG A 74 6.58 -10.79 -4.42
C ARG A 74 7.03 -10.22 -5.75
N GLY A 75 6.08 -9.86 -6.63
CA GLY A 75 6.38 -9.23 -7.92
C GLY A 75 7.05 -7.86 -7.78
N SER A 76 6.57 -7.03 -6.85
CA SER A 76 7.16 -5.72 -6.55
C SER A 76 8.56 -5.87 -5.97
N LEU A 77 8.76 -6.80 -5.02
CA LEU A 77 10.07 -7.07 -4.43
C LEU A 77 11.07 -7.58 -5.47
N ALA A 78 10.69 -8.51 -6.33
CA ALA A 78 11.55 -9.01 -7.40
C ALA A 78 11.97 -7.90 -8.37
N ARG A 79 11.06 -6.97 -8.71
CA ARG A 79 11.37 -5.81 -9.55
C ARG A 79 12.32 -4.85 -8.84
N ALA A 80 12.13 -4.59 -7.54
CA ALA A 80 13.03 -3.76 -6.76
C ALA A 80 14.43 -4.36 -6.65
N ASP A 81 14.54 -5.68 -6.47
CA ASP A 81 15.81 -6.41 -6.41
C ASP A 81 16.61 -6.28 -7.73
N MET A 82 15.90 -6.21 -8.86
CA MET A 82 16.51 -5.92 -10.18
C MET A 82 16.80 -4.42 -10.40
N GLY A 83 16.65 -3.56 -9.40
CA GLY A 83 16.88 -2.12 -9.50
C GLY A 83 15.72 -1.33 -10.09
N GLY A 84 14.53 -1.93 -10.23
CA GLY A 84 13.33 -1.24 -10.70
C GLY A 84 12.74 -0.30 -9.63
N VAL A 85 12.01 0.73 -10.09
CA VAL A 85 11.33 1.69 -9.22
C VAL A 85 9.94 1.19 -8.88
N LEU A 86 9.56 1.31 -7.61
CA LEU A 86 8.21 1.01 -7.13
C LEU A 86 7.38 2.30 -7.08
N ASN A 87 6.10 2.19 -7.41
CA ASN A 87 5.17 3.31 -7.27
C ASN A 87 4.65 3.43 -5.82
N PRO A 88 3.99 4.55 -5.45
CA PRO A 88 3.49 4.76 -4.09
C PRO A 88 2.56 3.66 -3.58
N ARG A 89 1.65 3.16 -4.41
CA ARG A 89 0.74 2.08 -4.05
C ARG A 89 1.48 0.79 -3.69
N GLU A 90 2.47 0.40 -4.49
CA GLU A 90 3.28 -0.80 -4.22
C GLU A 90 4.07 -0.68 -2.92
N LEU A 91 4.58 0.51 -2.62
CA LEU A 91 5.26 0.78 -1.36
C LEU A 91 4.29 0.70 -0.17
N LEU A 92 3.08 1.24 -0.30
CA LEU A 92 2.04 1.12 0.74
C LEU A 92 1.60 -0.33 0.95
N GLU A 93 1.49 -1.14 -0.11
CA GLU A 93 1.21 -2.58 0.00
C GLU A 93 2.32 -3.31 0.78
N ILE A 94 3.60 -2.98 0.51
CA ILE A 94 4.74 -3.51 1.28
C ILE A 94 4.67 -3.07 2.74
N ALA A 95 4.35 -1.80 3.02
CA ALA A 95 4.17 -1.33 4.40
C ALA A 95 3.04 -2.07 5.11
N GLY A 96 1.92 -2.35 4.42
CA GLY A 96 0.81 -3.15 4.93
C GLY A 96 1.22 -4.57 5.31
N VAL A 97 2.05 -5.22 4.49
CA VAL A 97 2.61 -6.54 4.81
C VAL A 97 3.52 -6.49 6.02
N LEU A 98 4.41 -5.48 6.14
CA LEU A 98 5.29 -5.31 7.29
C LEU A 98 4.50 -5.06 8.58
N GLN A 99 3.42 -4.26 8.50
CA GLN A 99 2.51 -4.00 9.61
C GLN A 99 1.79 -5.28 10.05
N SER A 100 1.26 -6.05 9.10
CA SER A 100 0.61 -7.33 9.38
C SER A 100 1.57 -8.33 10.01
N ALA A 101 2.79 -8.45 9.48
CA ALA A 101 3.83 -9.33 10.04
C ALA A 101 4.15 -8.95 11.50
N ARG A 102 4.27 -7.65 11.79
CA ARG A 102 4.50 -7.14 13.15
C ARG A 102 3.31 -7.45 14.08
N ALA A 103 2.09 -7.25 13.61
CA ALA A 103 0.88 -7.53 14.40
C ALA A 103 0.75 -9.03 14.70
N VAL A 104 0.95 -9.90 13.71
CA VAL A 104 0.88 -11.37 13.86
C VAL A 104 1.99 -11.87 14.77
N ARG A 105 3.21 -11.37 14.62
CA ARG A 105 4.31 -11.70 15.54
C ARG A 105 3.99 -11.31 16.97
N SER A 106 3.50 -10.11 17.20
CA SER A 106 3.09 -9.63 18.54
C SER A 106 1.98 -10.49 19.12
N TYR A 107 0.99 -10.88 18.30
CA TYR A 107 -0.08 -11.78 18.69
C TYR A 107 0.46 -13.13 19.16
N GLY A 108 1.37 -13.78 18.41
CA GLY A 108 1.98 -15.05 18.81
C GLY A 108 2.83 -14.93 20.08
N MET A 109 3.69 -13.91 20.16
CA MET A 109 4.61 -13.73 21.29
C MET A 109 3.93 -13.33 22.60
N SER A 110 2.67 -12.89 22.58
CA SER A 110 1.91 -12.57 23.79
C SER A 110 1.11 -13.75 24.37
N ALA A 111 1.34 -14.98 23.89
CA ALA A 111 0.72 -16.17 24.44
C ALA A 111 1.35 -16.52 25.80
N GLU A 112 0.50 -16.83 26.78
CA GLU A 112 0.94 -17.27 28.12
C GLU A 112 1.48 -18.72 28.13
N LYS A 113 1.05 -19.50 27.14
CA LYS A 113 1.42 -20.92 26.99
C LYS A 113 2.17 -21.12 25.69
N GLU A 114 3.28 -21.88 25.77
CA GLU A 114 3.99 -22.32 24.56
C GLU A 114 3.12 -23.24 23.70
N THR A 115 3.19 -23.02 22.41
CA THR A 115 2.45 -23.78 21.38
C THR A 115 3.41 -24.34 20.34
N CYS A 116 3.00 -25.39 19.63
CA CYS A 116 3.83 -25.99 18.58
C CYS A 116 4.00 -25.06 17.37
N ILE A 117 3.17 -24.00 17.23
CA ILE A 117 3.25 -22.99 16.16
C ILE A 117 4.07 -21.75 16.51
N ASP A 118 4.65 -21.66 17.70
CA ASP A 118 5.45 -20.50 18.14
C ASP A 118 6.62 -20.20 17.20
N HIS A 119 7.18 -21.25 16.59
CA HIS A 119 8.28 -21.11 15.63
C HIS A 119 7.86 -20.31 14.41
N LEU A 120 6.61 -20.39 13.96
CA LEU A 120 6.09 -19.62 12.82
C LEU A 120 6.08 -18.12 13.15
N PHE A 121 5.66 -17.73 14.36
CA PHE A 121 5.69 -16.33 14.77
C PHE A 121 7.11 -15.80 14.95
N LYS A 122 8.03 -16.63 15.45
CA LYS A 122 9.46 -16.26 15.62
C LYS A 122 10.17 -16.04 14.28
N MET A 123 9.76 -16.75 13.22
CA MET A 123 10.31 -16.58 11.87
C MET A 123 9.92 -15.25 11.21
N LEU A 124 8.83 -14.62 11.64
CA LEU A 124 8.37 -13.34 11.07
C LEU A 124 9.38 -12.23 11.40
N GLN A 125 9.99 -11.68 10.36
CA GLN A 125 10.88 -10.54 10.47
C GLN A 125 10.10 -9.24 10.37
N THR A 126 10.34 -8.31 11.30
CA THR A 126 9.67 -7.02 11.33
C THR A 126 10.67 -5.92 11.03
N ASN A 127 10.27 -4.92 10.26
CA ASN A 127 11.08 -3.75 9.97
C ASN A 127 10.26 -2.47 10.17
N ARG A 128 10.09 -2.09 11.45
CA ARG A 128 9.32 -0.91 11.80
C ARG A 128 9.90 0.38 11.21
N PHE A 129 11.21 0.47 11.11
CA PHE A 129 11.85 1.65 10.50
C PHE A 129 11.40 1.84 9.04
N LEU A 130 11.40 0.76 8.26
CA LEU A 130 10.96 0.81 6.86
C LEU A 130 9.45 1.07 6.76
N GLU A 131 8.64 0.41 7.59
CA GLU A 131 7.20 0.62 7.70
C GLU A 131 6.90 2.11 7.94
N ASP A 132 7.46 2.69 9.02
CA ASP A 132 7.25 4.09 9.40
C ASP A 132 7.75 5.04 8.30
N LYS A 133 8.89 4.75 7.66
CA LYS A 133 9.43 5.56 6.59
C LYS A 133 8.52 5.61 5.37
N ILE A 134 7.96 4.48 4.96
CA ILE A 134 7.02 4.42 3.83
C ILE A 134 5.76 5.20 4.17
N VAL A 135 5.11 4.88 5.30
CA VAL A 135 3.84 5.50 5.70
C VAL A 135 3.97 7.01 5.88
N ASN A 136 5.06 7.49 6.49
CA ASN A 136 5.29 8.93 6.67
C ASN A 136 5.65 9.66 5.38
N SER A 137 6.21 8.95 4.40
CA SER A 137 6.57 9.54 3.11
C SER A 137 5.43 9.52 2.09
N ILE A 138 4.47 8.61 2.24
CA ILE A 138 3.39 8.36 1.29
C ILE A 138 2.05 8.36 2.04
N PRO A 139 1.42 9.54 2.22
CA PRO A 139 0.14 9.66 2.92
C PRO A 139 -1.04 9.08 2.11
N GLY A 140 -0.87 8.87 0.81
CA GLY A 140 -1.86 8.29 -0.09
C GLY A 140 -1.26 7.80 -1.39
N GLU A 141 -2.03 7.03 -2.17
CA GLU A 141 -1.55 6.38 -3.40
C GLU A 141 -1.03 7.38 -4.46
N ASP A 142 -1.54 8.61 -4.45
CA ASP A 142 -1.21 9.65 -5.43
C ASP A 142 -0.38 10.79 -4.84
N GLU A 143 0.04 10.68 -3.57
CA GLU A 143 0.70 11.78 -2.88
C GLU A 143 1.99 11.34 -2.20
N ILE A 144 3.04 12.13 -2.39
CA ILE A 144 4.29 12.03 -1.64
C ILE A 144 4.39 13.26 -0.72
N ALA A 145 4.57 13.02 0.57
CA ALA A 145 4.69 14.07 1.57
C ALA A 145 5.88 14.99 1.31
N ASP A 146 5.76 16.26 1.61
CA ASP A 146 6.88 17.21 1.54
C ASP A 146 8.07 16.76 2.42
N SER A 147 7.78 16.07 3.52
CA SER A 147 8.75 15.54 4.47
C SER A 147 9.45 14.25 4.01
N ALA A 148 9.08 13.68 2.86
CA ALA A 148 9.69 12.44 2.35
C ALA A 148 11.20 12.56 2.13
N SER A 149 11.65 13.77 1.71
CA SER A 149 13.08 14.13 1.71
C SER A 149 13.26 15.63 1.90
N SER A 150 14.42 16.04 2.44
CA SER A 150 14.79 17.44 2.60
C SER A 150 14.85 18.16 1.25
N GLU A 151 15.35 17.47 0.23
CA GLU A 151 15.45 18.00 -1.13
C GLU A 151 14.08 18.29 -1.73
N LEU A 152 13.13 17.35 -1.62
CA LEU A 152 11.76 17.55 -2.08
C LEU A 152 11.08 18.72 -1.38
N SER A 153 11.24 18.82 -0.07
CA SER A 153 10.73 19.93 0.73
C SER A 153 11.27 21.28 0.24
N ASP A 154 12.58 21.37 0.00
CA ASP A 154 13.23 22.59 -0.49
C ASP A 154 12.78 22.95 -1.90
N ILE A 155 12.68 21.97 -2.80
CA ILE A 155 12.19 22.19 -4.17
C ILE A 155 10.75 22.74 -4.13
N ARG A 156 9.86 22.07 -3.42
CA ARG A 156 8.45 22.50 -3.32
C ARG A 156 8.30 23.86 -2.65
N ARG A 157 9.13 24.18 -1.65
CA ARG A 157 9.18 25.51 -1.04
C ARG A 157 9.58 26.57 -2.06
N LYS A 158 10.64 26.31 -2.84
CA LYS A 158 11.10 27.22 -3.91
C LYS A 158 10.03 27.40 -5.00
N MET A 159 9.33 26.33 -5.39
CA MET A 159 8.23 26.39 -6.35
C MET A 159 7.08 27.26 -5.84
N ARG A 160 6.64 27.04 -4.57
CA ARG A 160 5.58 27.86 -3.96
C ARG A 160 5.98 29.33 -3.87
N ALA A 161 7.22 29.64 -3.48
CA ALA A 161 7.74 31.00 -3.42
C ALA A 161 7.84 31.65 -4.81
N ALA A 162 8.18 30.90 -5.84
CA ALA A 162 8.21 31.40 -7.21
C ALA A 162 6.78 31.69 -7.72
N ALA A 163 5.85 30.77 -7.49
CA ALA A 163 4.44 30.95 -7.86
C ALA A 163 3.79 32.16 -7.15
N ALA A 164 4.09 32.34 -5.86
CA ALA A 164 3.64 33.52 -5.10
C ALA A 164 4.18 34.82 -5.72
N ARG A 165 5.49 34.88 -6.02
CA ARG A 165 6.10 36.05 -6.66
C ARG A 165 5.47 36.40 -8.03
N VAL A 166 5.18 35.38 -8.84
CA VAL A 166 4.50 35.58 -10.13
C VAL A 166 3.11 36.15 -9.89
N ARG A 167 2.33 35.59 -8.97
CA ARG A 167 1.00 36.09 -8.62
C ARG A 167 1.02 37.51 -8.11
N ASP A 168 1.96 37.86 -7.21
CA ASP A 168 2.12 39.20 -6.68
C ASP A 168 2.50 40.19 -7.79
N SER A 169 3.38 39.80 -8.72
CA SER A 169 3.75 40.64 -9.87
C SER A 169 2.55 40.90 -10.78
N LEU A 170 1.77 39.87 -11.09
CA LEU A 170 0.54 40.01 -11.87
C LEU A 170 -0.49 40.88 -11.13
N GLN A 171 -0.65 40.68 -9.82
CA GLN A 171 -1.55 41.53 -8.99
C GLN A 171 -1.18 43.00 -9.06
N LYS A 172 0.11 43.35 -9.01
CA LYS A 172 0.57 44.71 -9.21
C LYS A 172 0.24 45.26 -10.59
N ILE A 173 0.38 44.45 -11.64
CA ILE A 173 0.05 44.86 -13.01
C ILE A 173 -1.45 45.11 -13.15
N ILE A 174 -2.32 44.21 -12.72
CA ILE A 174 -3.78 44.38 -12.85
C ILE A 174 -4.34 45.49 -11.96
N SER A 175 -3.68 45.77 -10.84
CA SER A 175 -4.07 46.88 -9.95
C SER A 175 -3.58 48.26 -10.41
N ALA A 176 -2.71 48.31 -11.43
CA ALA A 176 -2.21 49.58 -11.95
C ALA A 176 -3.33 50.35 -12.67
N PRO A 177 -3.57 51.63 -12.37
CA PRO A 177 -4.61 52.43 -13.02
C PRO A 177 -4.48 52.48 -14.54
N SER A 178 -3.26 52.37 -15.06
CA SER A 178 -2.98 52.35 -16.51
C SER A 178 -3.52 51.09 -17.17
N MET A 179 -3.62 49.97 -16.46
CA MET A 179 -4.09 48.67 -16.97
C MET A 179 -5.61 48.50 -16.82
N ALA A 180 -6.23 49.16 -15.85
CA ALA A 180 -7.65 48.99 -15.54
C ALA A 180 -8.58 49.24 -16.73
N LYS A 181 -8.22 50.14 -17.63
CA LYS A 181 -9.02 50.44 -18.87
C LYS A 181 -9.00 49.34 -19.90
N PHE A 182 -7.97 48.51 -19.90
CA PHE A 182 -7.76 47.41 -20.87
C PHE A 182 -8.33 46.08 -20.40
N LEU A 183 -8.51 45.89 -19.09
CA LEU A 183 -8.98 44.66 -18.51
C LEU A 183 -10.50 44.52 -18.57
N GLN A 184 -10.98 43.32 -18.88
CA GLN A 184 -12.37 42.96 -18.76
C GLN A 184 -12.76 42.82 -17.29
N ASP A 185 -11.94 42.03 -16.54
CA ASP A 185 -12.05 41.82 -15.11
C ASP A 185 -10.62 41.80 -14.48
N PRO A 186 -10.42 42.43 -13.31
CA PRO A 186 -9.12 42.44 -12.65
C PRO A 186 -8.86 41.14 -11.86
N ILE A 187 -9.00 40.00 -12.54
CA ILE A 187 -8.80 38.67 -11.96
C ILE A 187 -7.67 37.92 -12.66
N ILE A 188 -6.91 37.16 -11.86
CA ILE A 188 -5.88 36.25 -12.36
C ILE A 188 -6.48 34.86 -12.40
N THR A 189 -6.46 34.22 -13.56
CA THR A 189 -6.91 32.84 -13.75
C THR A 189 -5.75 31.97 -14.28
N THR A 190 -5.92 30.64 -14.26
CA THR A 190 -4.92 29.74 -14.81
C THR A 190 -5.54 28.99 -15.99
N ARG A 191 -4.85 29.00 -17.14
CA ARG A 191 -5.18 28.20 -18.32
C ARG A 191 -3.95 27.48 -18.83
N SER A 192 -4.03 26.14 -19.01
CA SER A 192 -2.91 25.33 -19.49
C SER A 192 -1.59 25.66 -18.80
N ASP A 193 -1.61 25.65 -17.47
CA ASP A 193 -0.47 25.96 -16.56
C ASP A 193 0.13 27.36 -16.70
N ARG A 194 -0.58 28.29 -17.35
CA ARG A 194 -0.20 29.69 -17.46
C ARG A 194 -1.17 30.58 -16.72
N TYR A 195 -0.64 31.57 -16.00
CA TYR A 195 -1.46 32.64 -15.45
C TYR A 195 -1.92 33.55 -16.58
N VAL A 196 -3.22 33.82 -16.65
CA VAL A 196 -3.84 34.67 -17.66
C VAL A 196 -4.73 35.72 -16.99
N VAL A 197 -4.81 36.88 -17.62
CA VAL A 197 -5.69 38.00 -17.21
C VAL A 197 -6.62 38.31 -18.39
N PRO A 198 -7.94 38.39 -18.18
CA PRO A 198 -8.89 38.68 -19.28
C PRO A 198 -8.76 40.13 -19.72
N VAL A 199 -8.51 40.35 -21.03
CA VAL A 199 -8.42 41.65 -21.68
C VAL A 199 -9.65 41.84 -22.53
N LYS A 200 -10.20 43.07 -22.59
CA LYS A 200 -11.31 43.45 -23.47
C LYS A 200 -10.95 43.16 -24.92
N ALA A 201 -11.91 42.60 -25.70
CA ALA A 201 -11.67 42.22 -27.09
C ALA A 201 -11.15 43.36 -27.96
N GLU A 202 -11.68 44.58 -27.74
CA GLU A 202 -11.31 45.82 -28.40
C GLU A 202 -9.89 46.31 -28.09
N CYS A 203 -9.32 45.84 -26.96
CA CYS A 203 -7.99 46.23 -26.51
C CYS A 203 -6.92 45.19 -26.78
N LYS A 204 -7.23 44.10 -27.48
CA LYS A 204 -6.35 42.97 -27.74
C LYS A 204 -4.99 43.35 -28.39
N GLY A 205 -4.94 44.38 -29.19
CA GLY A 205 -3.71 44.88 -29.84
C GLY A 205 -2.91 45.88 -29.00
N SER A 206 -3.48 46.35 -27.86
CA SER A 206 -2.89 47.41 -27.03
C SER A 206 -2.16 46.87 -25.78
N VAL A 207 -2.28 45.57 -25.50
CA VAL A 207 -1.64 44.92 -24.36
C VAL A 207 -0.70 43.87 -24.90
N PRO A 208 0.60 43.93 -24.56
CA PRO A 208 1.57 42.89 -24.94
C PRO A 208 1.23 41.59 -24.20
N GLY A 209 1.07 40.50 -24.93
CA GLY A 209 0.75 39.18 -24.36
C GLY A 209 1.11 38.05 -25.31
#